data_a03a8ef14d15acb982beb2caa69e1018
#
_entry.id   a03a8ef14d15acb982beb2caa69e1018
#
_cell.length_a   1.000
_cell.length_b   1.000
_cell.length_c   1.000
_cell.angle_alpha   90.00
_cell.angle_beta   90.00
_cell.angle_gamma   90.00
#
_symmetry.space_group_name_H-M   'P 1'
#
loop_
_entity.id
_entity.type
_entity.pdbx_description
1 polymer ?
#
loop_
_entity_poly.entity_id
_entity_poly.type
_entity_poly.pdbx_seq_one_letter_code
_entity_poly.pdbx_strand_id
1 'polypeptide(L)'
;VTSRRTLGWNEFALASAGATAAAIAIVLILGFNLGGDRFAIGVDDIGEAVAALIAAAACAWTATRSMGRFKRGWALMAASAAAWSIGEFIWSAYEVVLNVAVPFPSAADVGFLLAVPLAIAGVLCFWTAPRGTAQRWRLWLDALTIVLALTFTGWSFGLQQVELSSGTVTERAILLAYPVGDILIAAVLILGIRRATRIQHGRMLLLLAGLAANAIADTAFAYMTADGVYPTLLLDSAWVIGFLVIALAALWPAEAADRSADDRPVDLWQIALPWAAVLTAGASALFVVLRGQRTDDFQTVLAVAMVSLLAISEVAIPWWVTWRAGPSSDPHYDRAL
;
A
#
# COMPACT_ATOMS: atom_id res chain seq x y z
N VAL A 1 4.24 22.98 -28.55
CA VAL A 1 4.00 22.00 -27.48
C VAL A 1 3.47 22.80 -26.30
N THR A 2 2.14 22.81 -26.11
CA THR A 2 1.50 23.50 -24.99
C THR A 2 1.93 22.81 -23.70
N SER A 3 2.69 23.52 -22.85
CA SER A 3 3.02 23.14 -21.49
C SER A 3 1.71 22.83 -20.75
N ARG A 4 1.43 21.56 -20.50
CA ARG A 4 0.25 21.17 -19.72
C ARG A 4 0.50 21.63 -18.28
N ARG A 5 -0.29 22.58 -17.81
CA ARG A 5 -0.17 23.22 -16.49
C ARG A 5 -0.21 22.15 -15.40
N THR A 6 0.88 21.97 -14.67
CA THR A 6 0.94 21.19 -13.41
C THR A 6 0.51 22.09 -12.26
N LEU A 7 0.03 21.52 -11.15
CA LEU A 7 -0.24 22.33 -9.96
C LEU A 7 1.05 23.00 -9.46
N GLY A 8 0.91 24.27 -9.02
CA GLY A 8 1.95 24.96 -8.29
C GLY A 8 1.94 24.57 -6.80
N TRP A 9 3.03 24.89 -6.09
CA TRP A 9 3.14 24.61 -4.65
C TRP A 9 2.05 25.28 -3.81
N ASN A 10 1.58 26.48 -4.19
CA ASN A 10 0.49 27.16 -3.49
C ASN A 10 -0.85 26.42 -3.67
N GLU A 11 -1.14 25.93 -4.87
CA GLU A 11 -2.36 25.16 -5.16
C GLU A 11 -2.32 23.80 -4.41
N PHE A 12 -1.13 23.17 -4.35
CA PHE A 12 -0.92 21.94 -3.59
C PHE A 12 -1.07 22.17 -2.08
N ALA A 13 -0.54 23.27 -1.55
CA ALA A 13 -0.69 23.62 -0.14
C ALA A 13 -2.17 23.84 0.24
N LEU A 14 -2.95 24.47 -0.63
CA LEU A 14 -4.40 24.62 -0.43
C LEU A 14 -5.12 23.28 -0.46
N ALA A 15 -4.78 22.40 -1.41
CA ALA A 15 -5.35 21.05 -1.47
C ALA A 15 -4.99 20.25 -0.21
N SER A 16 -3.74 20.36 0.27
CA SER A 16 -3.28 19.69 1.49
C SER A 16 -3.99 20.22 2.73
N ALA A 17 -4.18 21.54 2.83
CA ALA A 17 -4.94 22.14 3.94
C ALA A 17 -6.40 21.68 3.92
N GLY A 18 -7.04 21.62 2.74
CA GLY A 18 -8.41 21.11 2.58
C GLY A 18 -8.52 19.62 2.97
N ALA A 19 -7.60 18.78 2.51
CA ALA A 19 -7.56 17.37 2.87
C ALA A 19 -7.34 17.16 4.36
N THR A 20 -6.44 17.93 4.98
CA THR A 20 -6.20 17.88 6.43
C THR A 20 -7.43 18.33 7.22
N ALA A 21 -8.10 19.40 6.80
CA ALA A 21 -9.32 19.87 7.46
C ALA A 21 -10.45 18.83 7.36
N ALA A 22 -10.64 18.20 6.20
CA ALA A 22 -11.60 17.12 6.01
C ALA A 22 -11.27 15.90 6.89
N ALA A 23 -10.01 15.48 6.94
CA ALA A 23 -9.56 14.38 7.78
C ALA A 23 -9.82 14.66 9.27
N ILE A 24 -9.48 15.88 9.75
CA ILE A 24 -9.76 16.30 11.13
C ILE A 24 -11.26 16.29 11.42
N ALA A 25 -12.07 16.85 10.51
CA ALA A 25 -13.52 16.90 10.68
C ALA A 25 -14.12 15.49 10.81
N ILE A 26 -13.72 14.55 9.95
CA ILE A 26 -14.19 13.16 10.02
C ILE A 26 -13.76 12.50 11.33
N VAL A 27 -12.48 12.59 11.69
CA VAL A 27 -11.97 12.02 12.95
C VAL A 27 -12.73 12.58 14.16
N LEU A 28 -13.06 13.87 14.16
CA LEU A 28 -13.82 14.47 15.27
C LEU A 28 -15.29 14.01 15.26
N ILE A 29 -15.92 13.94 14.09
CA ILE A 29 -17.32 13.49 13.98
C ILE A 29 -17.44 12.04 14.44
N LEU A 30 -16.60 11.14 13.92
CA LEU A 30 -16.65 9.73 14.24
C LEU A 30 -16.16 9.46 15.68
N GLY A 31 -15.05 10.07 16.08
CA GLY A 31 -14.44 9.83 17.41
C GLY A 31 -15.29 10.35 18.58
N PHE A 32 -16.04 11.42 18.39
CA PHE A 32 -16.92 11.99 19.42
C PHE A 32 -18.41 11.75 19.14
N ASN A 33 -18.74 10.97 18.12
CA ASN A 33 -20.10 10.68 17.68
C ASN A 33 -20.96 11.97 17.55
N LEU A 34 -20.39 13.01 16.91
CA LEU A 34 -21.05 14.29 16.77
C LEU A 34 -22.26 14.16 15.85
N GLY A 35 -23.42 14.56 16.33
CA GLY A 35 -24.70 14.47 15.60
C GLY A 35 -25.44 13.15 15.81
N GLY A 36 -24.88 12.21 16.57
CA GLY A 36 -25.48 10.91 16.89
C GLY A 36 -25.21 9.84 15.83
N ASP A 37 -25.49 8.57 16.17
CA ASP A 37 -25.08 7.37 15.41
C ASP A 37 -25.46 7.42 13.92
N ARG A 38 -26.67 7.82 13.62
CA ARG A 38 -27.17 7.86 12.23
C ARG A 38 -26.45 8.90 11.35
N PHE A 39 -26.10 10.03 11.94
CA PHE A 39 -25.34 11.06 11.25
C PHE A 39 -23.88 10.63 11.08
N ALA A 40 -23.29 10.03 12.12
CA ALA A 40 -21.93 9.52 12.08
C ALA A 40 -21.76 8.43 11.02
N ILE A 41 -22.65 7.42 10.96
CA ILE A 41 -22.68 6.39 9.90
C ILE A 41 -22.78 7.04 8.50
N GLY A 42 -23.70 7.98 8.32
CA GLY A 42 -23.85 8.64 7.01
C GLY A 42 -22.62 9.47 6.60
N VAL A 43 -21.92 10.10 7.55
CA VAL A 43 -20.68 10.84 7.29
C VAL A 43 -19.54 9.89 6.98
N ASP A 44 -19.49 8.75 7.63
CA ASP A 44 -18.53 7.69 7.44
C ASP A 44 -18.63 7.12 6.01
N ASP A 45 -19.71 6.44 5.71
CA ASP A 45 -19.96 5.78 4.42
C ASP A 45 -19.82 6.73 3.22
N ILE A 46 -20.51 7.89 3.29
CA ILE A 46 -20.47 8.88 2.21
C ILE A 46 -19.08 9.53 2.15
N GLY A 47 -18.44 9.73 3.28
CA GLY A 47 -17.09 10.28 3.40
C GLY A 47 -16.08 9.41 2.68
N GLU A 48 -16.12 8.10 2.87
CA GLU A 48 -15.25 7.14 2.20
C GLU A 48 -15.49 7.10 0.69
N ALA A 49 -16.77 6.98 0.28
CA ALA A 49 -17.11 6.99 -1.13
C ALA A 49 -16.62 8.26 -1.85
N VAL A 50 -16.80 9.43 -1.21
CA VAL A 50 -16.38 10.73 -1.75
C VAL A 50 -14.85 10.88 -1.74
N ALA A 51 -14.16 10.45 -0.68
CA ALA A 51 -12.70 10.51 -0.63
C ALA A 51 -12.06 9.63 -1.71
N ALA A 52 -12.57 8.43 -1.93
CA ALA A 52 -12.14 7.54 -3.01
C ALA A 52 -12.44 8.16 -4.39
N LEU A 53 -13.59 8.81 -4.57
CA LEU A 53 -13.92 9.51 -5.81
C LEU A 53 -13.00 10.70 -6.07
N ILE A 54 -12.64 11.47 -5.05
CA ILE A 54 -11.66 12.57 -5.14
C ILE A 54 -10.30 12.00 -5.55
N ALA A 55 -9.85 10.90 -4.96
CA ALA A 55 -8.62 10.24 -5.35
C ALA A 55 -8.67 9.76 -6.81
N ALA A 56 -9.77 9.15 -7.24
CA ALA A 56 -9.98 8.74 -8.63
C ALA A 56 -9.89 9.94 -9.58
N ALA A 57 -10.56 11.05 -9.27
CA ALA A 57 -10.52 12.27 -10.08
C ALA A 57 -9.13 12.89 -10.15
N ALA A 58 -8.41 12.97 -9.03
CA ALA A 58 -7.04 13.47 -8.97
C ALA A 58 -6.07 12.62 -9.79
N CYS A 59 -6.16 11.28 -9.66
CA CYS A 59 -5.36 10.34 -10.45
C CYS A 59 -5.70 10.43 -11.94
N ALA A 60 -6.97 10.50 -12.31
CA ALA A 60 -7.40 10.67 -13.70
C ALA A 60 -6.90 12.00 -14.29
N TRP A 61 -7.02 13.09 -13.53
CA TRP A 61 -6.48 14.39 -13.92
C TRP A 61 -4.97 14.35 -14.18
N THR A 62 -4.21 13.68 -13.31
CA THR A 62 -2.77 13.50 -13.48
C THR A 62 -2.44 12.58 -14.65
N ALA A 63 -3.24 11.53 -14.87
CA ALA A 63 -3.10 10.65 -16.04
C ALA A 63 -3.22 11.42 -17.36
N THR A 64 -4.17 12.37 -17.48
CA THR A 64 -4.34 13.18 -18.70
C THR A 64 -3.15 14.09 -18.99
N ARG A 65 -2.34 14.39 -17.98
CA ARG A 65 -1.14 15.27 -18.07
C ARG A 65 0.16 14.48 -18.15
N SER A 66 0.11 13.20 -17.88
CA SER A 66 1.25 12.29 -17.95
C SER A 66 1.39 11.63 -19.31
N MET A 67 2.56 11.06 -19.59
CA MET A 67 2.84 10.34 -20.84
C MET A 67 3.37 8.93 -20.56
N GLY A 68 3.25 8.05 -21.54
CA GLY A 68 3.82 6.70 -21.50
C GLY A 68 3.34 5.87 -20.32
N ARG A 69 4.28 5.28 -19.59
CA ARG A 69 3.99 4.42 -18.44
C ARG A 69 3.34 5.16 -17.27
N PHE A 70 3.71 6.43 -17.04
CA PHE A 70 3.13 7.23 -15.97
C PHE A 70 1.66 7.54 -16.22
N LYS A 71 1.28 7.79 -17.48
CA LYS A 71 -0.14 7.92 -17.86
C LYS A 71 -0.92 6.66 -17.52
N ARG A 72 -0.38 5.48 -17.88
CA ARG A 72 -1.02 4.19 -17.57
C ARG A 72 -1.10 3.95 -16.08
N GLY A 73 -0.02 4.21 -15.34
CA GLY A 73 0.01 4.06 -13.88
C GLY A 73 -1.07 4.89 -13.19
N TRP A 74 -1.15 6.20 -13.49
CA TRP A 74 -2.17 7.06 -12.90
C TRP A 74 -3.58 6.73 -13.38
N ALA A 75 -3.77 6.26 -14.62
CA ALA A 75 -5.08 5.81 -15.10
C ALA A 75 -5.55 4.53 -14.36
N LEU A 76 -4.66 3.60 -14.09
CA LEU A 76 -4.96 2.40 -13.31
C LEU A 76 -5.23 2.73 -11.84
N MET A 77 -4.49 3.67 -11.23
CA MET A 77 -4.78 4.17 -9.89
C MET A 77 -6.14 4.86 -9.83
N ALA A 78 -6.49 5.63 -10.87
CA ALA A 78 -7.82 6.23 -10.98
C ALA A 78 -8.92 5.17 -11.06
N ALA A 79 -8.72 4.13 -11.86
CA ALA A 79 -9.66 3.01 -11.99
C ALA A 79 -9.79 2.23 -10.67
N SER A 80 -8.68 2.03 -9.95
CA SER A 80 -8.67 1.40 -8.63
C SER A 80 -9.51 2.19 -7.63
N ALA A 81 -9.22 3.48 -7.46
CA ALA A 81 -9.97 4.33 -6.54
C ALA A 81 -11.46 4.48 -6.95
N ALA A 82 -11.76 4.48 -8.25
CA ALA A 82 -13.14 4.48 -8.74
C ALA A 82 -13.87 3.17 -8.44
N ALA A 83 -13.19 2.02 -8.58
CA ALA A 83 -13.76 0.71 -8.23
C ALA A 83 -14.08 0.64 -6.75
N TRP A 84 -13.18 1.12 -5.89
CA TRP A 84 -13.42 1.23 -4.45
C TRP A 84 -14.62 2.15 -4.17
N SER A 85 -14.64 3.36 -4.72
CA SER A 85 -15.75 4.31 -4.55
C SER A 85 -17.11 3.71 -4.95
N ILE A 86 -17.15 2.90 -6.02
CA ILE A 86 -18.37 2.18 -6.41
C ILE A 86 -18.77 1.16 -5.34
N GLY A 87 -17.80 0.44 -4.78
CA GLY A 87 -18.03 -0.47 -3.66
C GLY A 87 -18.67 0.25 -2.47
N GLU A 88 -18.09 1.40 -2.08
CA GLU A 88 -18.61 2.24 -0.99
C GLU A 88 -20.02 2.78 -1.27
N PHE A 89 -20.32 3.21 -2.48
CA PHE A 89 -21.68 3.61 -2.81
C PHE A 89 -22.69 2.47 -2.71
N ILE A 90 -22.26 1.24 -3.03
CA ILE A 90 -23.12 0.05 -2.85
C ILE A 90 -23.28 -0.25 -1.35
N TRP A 91 -22.21 -0.16 -0.56
CA TRP A 91 -22.23 -0.34 0.89
C TRP A 91 -23.15 0.68 1.54
N SER A 92 -22.93 1.98 1.27
CA SER A 92 -23.78 3.07 1.75
C SER A 92 -25.27 2.91 1.35
N ALA A 93 -25.55 2.31 0.19
CA ALA A 93 -26.92 2.04 -0.19
C ALA A 93 -27.61 1.05 0.74
N TYR A 94 -26.91 0.02 1.22
CA TYR A 94 -27.45 -0.90 2.23
C TYR A 94 -27.65 -0.20 3.58
N GLU A 95 -26.61 0.48 4.07
CA GLU A 95 -26.57 0.95 5.45
C GLU A 95 -27.35 2.27 5.62
N VAL A 96 -27.11 3.25 4.77
CA VAL A 96 -27.71 4.60 4.89
C VAL A 96 -29.08 4.66 4.26
N VAL A 97 -29.27 4.10 3.03
CA VAL A 97 -30.53 4.25 2.29
C VAL A 97 -31.55 3.20 2.69
N LEU A 98 -31.15 1.92 2.68
CA LEU A 98 -32.05 0.81 3.03
C LEU A 98 -32.14 0.58 4.53
N ASN A 99 -31.17 1.09 5.31
CA ASN A 99 -31.07 0.93 6.76
C ASN A 99 -31.10 -0.55 7.18
N VAL A 100 -30.32 -1.36 6.46
CA VAL A 100 -30.14 -2.80 6.74
C VAL A 100 -28.64 -3.10 6.87
N ALA A 101 -28.31 -4.11 7.67
CA ALA A 101 -26.94 -4.59 7.75
C ALA A 101 -26.46 -5.07 6.37
N VAL A 102 -25.24 -4.70 6.02
CA VAL A 102 -24.64 -5.12 4.73
C VAL A 102 -24.43 -6.63 4.76
N PRO A 103 -24.97 -7.37 3.79
CA PRO A 103 -24.71 -8.80 3.71
C PRO A 103 -23.23 -9.05 3.41
N PHE A 104 -22.65 -10.05 4.01
CA PHE A 104 -21.27 -10.44 3.71
C PHE A 104 -21.25 -11.90 3.20
N PRO A 105 -20.68 -12.17 1.99
CA PRO A 105 -20.23 -11.21 0.97
C PRO A 105 -21.35 -10.40 0.33
N SER A 106 -21.02 -9.21 -0.17
CA SER A 106 -21.95 -8.31 -0.85
C SER A 106 -21.50 -7.93 -2.26
N ALA A 107 -22.33 -7.21 -2.99
CA ALA A 107 -21.94 -6.65 -4.29
C ALA A 107 -20.83 -5.58 -4.16
N ALA A 108 -20.67 -4.95 -2.99
CA ALA A 108 -19.62 -3.99 -2.72
C ALA A 108 -18.22 -4.63 -2.82
N ASP A 109 -18.08 -5.89 -2.36
CA ASP A 109 -16.82 -6.63 -2.40
C ASP A 109 -16.23 -6.77 -3.81
N VAL A 110 -17.08 -6.76 -4.84
CA VAL A 110 -16.59 -6.77 -6.24
C VAL A 110 -15.80 -5.50 -6.54
N GLY A 111 -16.28 -4.34 -6.10
CA GLY A 111 -15.59 -3.07 -6.26
C GLY A 111 -14.27 -3.03 -5.47
N PHE A 112 -14.31 -3.42 -4.22
CA PHE A 112 -13.17 -3.44 -3.32
C PHE A 112 -12.08 -4.39 -3.82
N LEU A 113 -12.41 -5.64 -4.12
CA LEU A 113 -11.45 -6.63 -4.60
C LEU A 113 -10.89 -6.31 -5.99
N LEU A 114 -11.67 -5.63 -6.86
CA LEU A 114 -11.17 -5.17 -8.16
C LEU A 114 -10.15 -4.04 -8.01
N ALA A 115 -10.29 -3.20 -6.98
CA ALA A 115 -9.38 -2.10 -6.72
C ALA A 115 -7.94 -2.59 -6.51
N VAL A 116 -7.73 -3.73 -5.86
CA VAL A 116 -6.41 -4.29 -5.52
C VAL A 116 -5.56 -4.58 -6.76
N PRO A 117 -5.97 -5.43 -7.74
CA PRO A 117 -5.14 -5.71 -8.91
C PRO A 117 -4.92 -4.46 -9.78
N LEU A 118 -5.87 -3.53 -9.81
CA LEU A 118 -5.72 -2.25 -10.52
C LEU A 118 -4.66 -1.37 -9.85
N ALA A 119 -4.64 -1.28 -8.51
CA ALA A 119 -3.60 -0.57 -7.77
C ALA A 119 -2.21 -1.17 -8.01
N ILE A 120 -2.07 -2.51 -7.89
CA ILE A 120 -0.82 -3.22 -8.16
C ILE A 120 -0.32 -2.92 -9.57
N ALA A 121 -1.18 -3.08 -10.58
CA ALA A 121 -0.83 -2.80 -11.97
C ALA A 121 -0.44 -1.33 -12.17
N GLY A 122 -1.13 -0.39 -11.48
CA GLY A 122 -0.84 1.03 -11.50
C GLY A 122 0.55 1.34 -10.95
N VAL A 123 0.87 0.82 -9.77
CA VAL A 123 2.17 0.99 -9.12
C VAL A 123 3.30 0.38 -9.96
N LEU A 124 3.10 -0.82 -10.51
CA LEU A 124 4.08 -1.46 -11.40
C LEU A 124 4.39 -0.61 -12.65
N CYS A 125 3.45 0.18 -13.14
CA CYS A 125 3.71 1.10 -14.25
C CYS A 125 4.69 2.22 -13.89
N PHE A 126 4.89 2.55 -12.62
CA PHE A 126 5.86 3.57 -12.19
C PHE A 126 7.30 3.04 -12.18
N TRP A 127 7.50 1.73 -12.26
CA TRP A 127 8.81 1.09 -12.16
C TRP A 127 9.58 1.07 -13.47
N THR A 128 10.91 1.18 -13.35
CA THR A 128 11.84 0.84 -14.42
C THR A 128 12.38 -0.57 -14.18
N ALA A 129 12.18 -1.47 -15.13
CA ALA A 129 12.75 -2.81 -15.04
C ALA A 129 14.28 -2.75 -15.01
N PRO A 130 14.95 -3.53 -14.13
CA PRO A 130 16.41 -3.63 -14.14
C PRO A 130 16.91 -4.21 -15.47
N ARG A 131 18.05 -3.71 -15.93
CA ARG A 131 18.66 -4.18 -17.17
C ARG A 131 19.46 -5.48 -17.03
N GLY A 132 19.97 -5.77 -15.81
CA GLY A 132 20.79 -6.96 -15.53
C GLY A 132 19.97 -8.14 -15.01
N THR A 133 20.36 -9.37 -15.38
CA THR A 133 19.68 -10.61 -14.90
C THR A 133 19.84 -10.78 -13.40
N ALA A 134 21.02 -10.56 -12.84
CA ALA A 134 21.29 -10.65 -11.40
C ALA A 134 20.43 -9.64 -10.61
N GLN A 135 20.35 -8.38 -11.09
CA GLN A 135 19.50 -7.35 -10.48
C GLN A 135 18.01 -7.68 -10.52
N ARG A 136 17.53 -8.39 -11.57
CA ARG A 136 16.14 -8.87 -11.64
C ARG A 136 15.88 -9.95 -10.58
N TRP A 137 16.77 -10.92 -10.45
CA TRP A 137 16.64 -11.97 -9.43
C TRP A 137 16.66 -11.39 -8.02
N ARG A 138 17.60 -10.47 -7.75
CA ARG A 138 17.67 -9.78 -6.47
C ARG A 138 16.37 -9.03 -6.16
N LEU A 139 15.78 -8.33 -7.15
CA LEU A 139 14.50 -7.65 -6.99
C LEU A 139 13.37 -8.59 -6.59
N TRP A 140 13.26 -9.74 -7.27
CA TRP A 140 12.23 -10.72 -6.96
C TRP A 140 12.42 -11.36 -5.58
N LEU A 141 13.65 -11.63 -5.20
CA LEU A 141 13.97 -12.18 -3.87
C LEU A 141 13.66 -11.16 -2.77
N ASP A 142 14.03 -9.90 -2.96
CA ASP A 142 13.71 -8.82 -2.03
C ASP A 142 12.19 -8.62 -1.91
N ALA A 143 11.46 -8.65 -3.07
CA ALA A 143 10.01 -8.58 -3.09
C ALA A 143 9.38 -9.69 -2.25
N LEU A 144 9.80 -10.91 -2.52
CA LEU A 144 9.27 -12.09 -1.82
C LEU A 144 9.62 -12.05 -0.33
N THR A 145 10.83 -11.62 0.03
CA THR A 145 11.24 -11.44 1.43
C THR A 145 10.32 -10.44 2.14
N ILE A 146 10.02 -9.30 1.51
CA ILE A 146 9.12 -8.28 2.07
C ILE A 146 7.70 -8.84 2.21
N VAL A 147 7.17 -9.52 1.18
CA VAL A 147 5.84 -10.16 1.25
C VAL A 147 5.77 -11.15 2.39
N LEU A 148 6.76 -12.04 2.53
CA LEU A 148 6.79 -13.04 3.61
C LEU A 148 6.87 -12.37 4.99
N ALA A 149 7.67 -11.30 5.12
CA ALA A 149 7.80 -10.56 6.38
C ALA A 149 6.49 -9.86 6.77
N LEU A 150 5.83 -9.22 5.83
CA LEU A 150 4.53 -8.57 6.04
C LEU A 150 3.43 -9.61 6.33
N THR A 151 3.42 -10.74 5.61
CA THR A 151 2.49 -11.86 5.88
C THR A 151 2.72 -12.44 7.28
N PHE A 152 3.98 -12.65 7.68
CA PHE A 152 4.31 -13.10 9.04
C PHE A 152 3.79 -12.14 10.11
N THR A 153 4.02 -10.85 9.89
CA THR A 153 3.55 -9.80 10.81
C THR A 153 2.01 -9.77 10.85
N GLY A 154 1.36 -9.72 9.70
CA GLY A 154 -0.11 -9.75 9.61
C GLY A 154 -0.72 -11.00 10.24
N TRP A 155 -0.10 -12.17 10.04
CA TRP A 155 -0.51 -13.42 10.67
C TRP A 155 -0.45 -13.34 12.19
N SER A 156 0.63 -12.75 12.72
CA SER A 156 0.81 -12.57 14.16
C SER A 156 -0.22 -11.63 14.80
N PHE A 157 -0.81 -10.72 14.04
CA PHE A 157 -1.72 -9.69 14.57
C PHE A 157 -3.18 -9.83 14.15
N GLY A 158 -3.54 -10.75 13.27
CA GLY A 158 -4.96 -10.87 12.93
C GLY A 158 -5.32 -11.90 11.85
N LEU A 159 -4.47 -12.14 10.85
CA LEU A 159 -4.81 -13.02 9.74
C LEU A 159 -5.09 -14.47 10.20
N GLN A 160 -4.40 -14.95 11.23
CA GLN A 160 -4.65 -16.27 11.81
C GLN A 160 -6.09 -16.38 12.37
N GLN A 161 -6.60 -15.32 13.00
CA GLN A 161 -7.96 -15.33 13.54
C GLN A 161 -9.02 -15.31 12.43
N VAL A 162 -8.76 -14.59 11.34
CA VAL A 162 -9.62 -14.62 10.15
C VAL A 162 -9.69 -16.02 9.55
N GLU A 163 -8.55 -16.70 9.43
CA GLU A 163 -8.49 -18.08 8.93
C GLU A 163 -9.24 -19.06 9.83
N LEU A 164 -9.16 -18.90 11.15
CA LEU A 164 -9.81 -19.74 12.14
C LEU A 164 -11.28 -19.36 12.41
N SER A 165 -11.79 -18.28 11.80
CA SER A 165 -13.17 -17.82 12.02
C SER A 165 -14.23 -18.81 11.55
N SER A 166 -15.42 -18.73 12.11
CA SER A 166 -16.54 -19.66 11.90
C SER A 166 -17.32 -19.46 10.60
N GLY A 167 -16.78 -18.74 9.61
CA GLY A 167 -17.42 -18.50 8.32
C GLY A 167 -17.29 -19.66 7.32
N THR A 168 -18.00 -19.54 6.21
CA THR A 168 -17.82 -20.41 5.03
C THR A 168 -16.43 -20.20 4.43
N VAL A 169 -15.97 -21.16 3.62
CA VAL A 169 -14.68 -21.03 2.90
C VAL A 169 -14.65 -19.77 2.03
N THR A 170 -15.78 -19.43 1.40
CA THR A 170 -15.90 -18.23 0.55
C THR A 170 -15.78 -16.96 1.37
N GLU A 171 -16.48 -16.83 2.48
CA GLU A 171 -16.40 -15.67 3.38
C GLU A 171 -14.97 -15.46 3.87
N ARG A 172 -14.31 -16.49 4.36
CA ARG A 172 -12.91 -16.42 4.81
C ARG A 172 -11.95 -16.07 3.70
N ALA A 173 -12.14 -16.62 2.49
CA ALA A 173 -11.30 -16.32 1.35
C ALA A 173 -11.42 -14.85 0.92
N ILE A 174 -12.64 -14.29 0.92
CA ILE A 174 -12.88 -12.88 0.62
C ILE A 174 -12.27 -12.01 1.72
N LEU A 175 -12.50 -12.33 3.00
CA LEU A 175 -11.98 -11.55 4.12
C LEU A 175 -10.43 -11.53 4.16
N LEU A 176 -9.77 -12.64 3.79
CA LEU A 176 -8.31 -12.71 3.68
C LEU A 176 -7.78 -12.03 2.42
N ALA A 177 -8.58 -11.87 1.37
CA ALA A 177 -8.13 -11.26 0.13
C ALA A 177 -7.77 -9.77 0.30
N TYR A 178 -8.42 -9.05 1.21
CA TYR A 178 -8.12 -7.66 1.54
C TYR A 178 -6.70 -7.49 2.09
N PRO A 179 -6.36 -8.03 3.27
CA PRO A 179 -5.02 -7.83 3.84
C PRO A 179 -3.92 -8.49 3.00
N VAL A 180 -4.19 -9.57 2.28
CA VAL A 180 -3.23 -10.15 1.33
C VAL A 180 -2.98 -9.21 0.16
N GLY A 181 -4.03 -8.60 -0.37
CA GLY A 181 -3.92 -7.57 -1.41
C GLY A 181 -3.08 -6.39 -0.97
N ASP A 182 -3.29 -5.89 0.23
CA ASP A 182 -2.56 -4.78 0.81
C ASP A 182 -1.08 -5.08 1.03
N ILE A 183 -0.76 -6.29 1.51
CA ILE A 183 0.61 -6.76 1.63
C ILE A 183 1.30 -6.74 0.25
N LEU A 184 0.63 -7.19 -0.80
CA LEU A 184 1.18 -7.17 -2.15
C LEU A 184 1.38 -5.73 -2.65
N ILE A 185 0.41 -4.83 -2.44
CA ILE A 185 0.52 -3.41 -2.79
C ILE A 185 1.69 -2.77 -2.05
N ALA A 186 1.79 -2.98 -0.74
CA ALA A 186 2.85 -2.44 0.10
C ALA A 186 4.24 -2.93 -0.34
N ALA A 187 4.39 -4.23 -0.61
CA ALA A 187 5.64 -4.81 -1.08
C ALA A 187 6.06 -4.20 -2.44
N VAL A 188 5.11 -4.08 -3.37
CA VAL A 188 5.35 -3.47 -4.68
C VAL A 188 5.74 -2.00 -4.54
N LEU A 189 5.10 -1.24 -3.66
CA LEU A 189 5.43 0.17 -3.40
C LEU A 189 6.80 0.35 -2.75
N ILE A 190 7.11 -0.41 -1.72
CA ILE A 190 8.41 -0.38 -1.04
C ILE A 190 9.55 -0.59 -2.04
N LEU A 191 9.40 -1.55 -2.94
CA LEU A 191 10.38 -1.80 -3.99
C LEU A 191 10.43 -0.66 -5.03
N GLY A 192 9.29 -0.03 -5.32
CA GLY A 192 9.20 1.11 -6.23
C GLY A 192 9.93 2.35 -5.70
N ILE A 193 9.82 2.63 -4.41
CA ILE A 193 10.50 3.76 -3.76
C ILE A 193 12.02 3.62 -3.86
N ARG A 194 12.56 2.41 -3.75
CA ARG A 194 14.01 2.12 -3.92
C ARG A 194 14.56 2.56 -5.29
N ARG A 195 13.68 2.76 -6.28
CA ARG A 195 14.01 3.07 -7.68
C ARG A 195 13.45 4.40 -8.15
N ALA A 196 12.75 5.11 -7.28
CA ALA A 196 12.22 6.42 -7.60
C ALA A 196 13.35 7.45 -7.65
N THR A 197 13.34 8.29 -8.67
CA THR A 197 14.23 9.47 -8.71
C THR A 197 13.86 10.41 -7.56
N ARG A 198 14.79 11.25 -7.11
CA ARG A 198 14.57 12.18 -5.99
C ARG A 198 13.32 13.06 -6.17
N ILE A 199 13.01 13.44 -7.39
CA ILE A 199 11.81 14.23 -7.77
C ILE A 199 10.52 13.44 -7.53
N GLN A 200 10.58 12.11 -7.63
CA GLN A 200 9.41 11.23 -7.46
C GLN A 200 9.25 10.71 -6.03
N HIS A 201 10.28 10.85 -5.16
CA HIS A 201 10.27 10.32 -3.81
C HIS A 201 9.09 10.82 -2.98
N GLY A 202 8.86 12.14 -2.92
CA GLY A 202 7.75 12.71 -2.14
C GLY A 202 6.39 12.20 -2.61
N ARG A 203 6.18 12.11 -3.93
CA ARG A 203 4.96 11.55 -4.52
C ARG A 203 4.78 10.08 -4.18
N MET A 204 5.84 9.27 -4.27
CA MET A 204 5.79 7.84 -3.96
C MET A 204 5.63 7.58 -2.46
N LEU A 205 6.21 8.42 -1.60
CA LEU A 205 6.04 8.34 -0.15
C LEU A 205 4.59 8.66 0.26
N LEU A 206 3.96 9.69 -0.33
CA LEU A 206 2.54 9.95 -0.07
C LEU A 206 1.66 8.80 -0.57
N LEU A 207 1.95 8.26 -1.76
CA LEU A 207 1.21 7.11 -2.29
C LEU A 207 1.34 5.90 -1.35
N LEU A 208 2.54 5.61 -0.86
CA LEU A 208 2.77 4.56 0.14
C LEU A 208 2.01 4.84 1.43
N ALA A 209 2.06 6.08 1.94
CA ALA A 209 1.37 6.44 3.18
C ALA A 209 -0.15 6.28 3.05
N GLY A 210 -0.73 6.71 1.91
CA GLY A 210 -2.17 6.55 1.66
C GLY A 210 -2.58 5.08 1.56
N LEU A 211 -1.85 4.28 0.80
CA LEU A 211 -2.13 2.84 0.69
C LEU A 211 -1.85 2.08 1.99
N ALA A 212 -0.86 2.51 2.78
CA ALA A 212 -0.62 1.93 4.10
C ALA A 212 -1.75 2.23 5.10
N ALA A 213 -2.35 3.43 5.02
CA ALA A 213 -3.51 3.76 5.84
C ALA A 213 -4.70 2.85 5.51
N ASN A 214 -4.99 2.62 4.22
CA ASN A 214 -6.03 1.70 3.78
C ASN A 214 -5.72 0.26 4.24
N ALA A 215 -4.48 -0.21 4.06
CA ALA A 215 -4.06 -1.55 4.49
C ALA A 215 -4.21 -1.78 6.01
N ILE A 216 -3.95 -0.77 6.82
CA ILE A 216 -4.18 -0.84 8.28
C ILE A 216 -5.66 -0.96 8.58
N ALA A 217 -6.51 -0.17 7.91
CA ALA A 217 -7.95 -0.20 8.07
C ALA A 217 -8.54 -1.57 7.63
N ASP A 218 -8.14 -2.07 6.46
CA ASP A 218 -8.58 -3.37 5.93
C ASP A 218 -8.18 -4.53 6.84
N THR A 219 -6.94 -4.52 7.35
CA THR A 219 -6.47 -5.55 8.29
C THR A 219 -7.25 -5.50 9.60
N ALA A 220 -7.52 -4.31 10.10
CA ALA A 220 -8.27 -4.14 11.34
C ALA A 220 -9.76 -4.51 11.16
N PHE A 221 -10.37 -4.13 10.03
CA PHE A 221 -11.71 -4.56 9.65
C PHE A 221 -11.82 -6.09 9.58
N ALA A 222 -10.89 -6.73 8.87
CA ALA A 222 -10.88 -8.20 8.74
C ALA A 222 -10.77 -8.89 10.10
N TYR A 223 -9.90 -8.39 11.00
CA TYR A 223 -9.73 -8.90 12.34
C TYR A 223 -10.99 -8.75 13.20
N MET A 224 -11.57 -7.53 13.23
CA MET A 224 -12.75 -7.23 14.05
C MET A 224 -13.99 -7.98 13.55
N THR A 225 -14.16 -8.10 12.24
CA THR A 225 -15.25 -8.85 11.62
C THR A 225 -15.13 -10.33 11.94
N ALA A 226 -13.92 -10.90 11.92
CA ALA A 226 -13.69 -12.30 12.30
C ALA A 226 -14.02 -12.58 13.79
N ASP A 227 -13.81 -11.61 14.65
CA ASP A 227 -14.11 -11.67 16.10
C ASP A 227 -15.60 -11.38 16.43
N GLY A 228 -16.39 -11.00 15.42
CA GLY A 228 -17.80 -10.62 15.58
C GLY A 228 -18.00 -9.28 16.31
N VAL A 229 -16.95 -8.49 16.41
CA VAL A 229 -16.93 -7.17 17.04
C VAL A 229 -16.49 -6.15 15.99
N TYR A 230 -17.43 -5.59 15.24
CA TYR A 230 -17.15 -4.42 14.41
C TYR A 230 -17.83 -3.19 15.02
N PRO A 231 -17.13 -2.40 15.85
CA PRO A 231 -17.79 -1.37 16.62
C PRO A 231 -17.38 0.06 16.27
N THR A 232 -16.46 0.34 15.36
CA THR A 232 -15.87 1.68 15.43
C THR A 232 -15.66 2.37 14.11
N LEU A 233 -16.61 3.22 13.85
CA LEU A 233 -16.56 4.37 12.96
C LEU A 233 -15.22 5.15 12.98
N LEU A 234 -14.48 5.22 14.09
CA LEU A 234 -13.20 5.96 14.16
C LEU A 234 -12.09 5.30 13.32
N LEU A 235 -12.06 3.96 13.26
CA LEU A 235 -11.09 3.24 12.45
C LEU A 235 -11.32 3.51 10.95
N ASP A 236 -12.59 3.64 10.57
CA ASP A 236 -13.03 3.86 9.21
C ASP A 236 -12.47 5.18 8.63
N SER A 237 -12.21 6.17 9.52
CA SER A 237 -11.52 7.40 9.12
C SER A 237 -10.16 7.16 8.43
N ALA A 238 -9.55 5.99 8.62
CA ALA A 238 -8.27 5.67 7.99
C ALA A 238 -8.41 5.45 6.47
N TRP A 239 -9.56 4.92 5.98
CA TRP A 239 -9.83 4.83 4.54
C TRP A 239 -9.99 6.22 3.93
N VAL A 240 -10.74 7.11 4.57
CA VAL A 240 -10.89 8.50 4.11
C VAL A 240 -9.54 9.19 4.03
N ILE A 241 -8.73 9.11 5.10
CA ILE A 241 -7.39 9.69 5.15
C ILE A 241 -6.52 9.08 4.05
N GLY A 242 -6.55 7.77 3.88
CA GLY A 242 -5.79 7.04 2.88
C GLY A 242 -6.07 7.55 1.46
N PHE A 243 -7.35 7.66 1.08
CA PHE A 243 -7.74 8.17 -0.24
C PHE A 243 -7.40 9.64 -0.41
N LEU A 244 -7.56 10.48 0.59
CA LEU A 244 -7.15 11.89 0.52
C LEU A 244 -5.63 12.02 0.32
N VAL A 245 -4.83 11.20 0.99
CA VAL A 245 -3.37 11.17 0.80
C VAL A 245 -2.99 10.66 -0.58
N ILE A 246 -3.70 9.65 -1.13
CA ILE A 246 -3.53 9.20 -2.53
C ILE A 246 -3.85 10.34 -3.51
N ALA A 247 -4.91 11.11 -3.26
CA ALA A 247 -5.23 12.29 -4.06
C ALA A 247 -4.09 13.32 -4.03
N LEU A 248 -3.52 13.60 -2.86
CA LEU A 248 -2.37 14.49 -2.72
C LEU A 248 -1.13 13.95 -3.43
N ALA A 249 -0.87 12.64 -3.39
CA ALA A 249 0.20 12.01 -4.15
C ALA A 249 0.04 12.24 -5.65
N ALA A 250 -1.18 12.12 -6.17
CA ALA A 250 -1.48 12.39 -7.57
C ALA A 250 -1.27 13.87 -7.93
N LEU A 251 -1.65 14.77 -7.04
CA LEU A 251 -1.58 16.23 -7.23
C LEU A 251 -0.20 16.82 -6.92
N TRP A 252 0.77 16.02 -6.48
CA TRP A 252 2.11 16.49 -6.14
C TRP A 252 2.72 17.34 -7.26
N PRO A 253 3.23 18.56 -6.98
CA PRO A 253 3.80 19.44 -7.97
C PRO A 253 4.94 18.78 -8.74
N ALA A 254 4.91 18.88 -10.05
CA ALA A 254 6.03 18.41 -10.88
C ALA A 254 7.12 19.50 -10.88
N GLU A 255 8.22 19.24 -10.19
CA GLU A 255 9.42 20.07 -10.35
C GLU A 255 10.02 19.83 -11.75
N ALA A 256 10.52 20.91 -12.36
CA ALA A 256 11.27 20.81 -13.61
C ALA A 256 12.46 19.86 -13.37
N ALA A 257 12.54 18.81 -14.17
CA ALA A 257 13.57 17.79 -14.03
C ALA A 257 14.96 18.44 -14.19
N ASP A 258 15.68 18.61 -13.09
CA ASP A 258 17.09 18.92 -13.11
C ASP A 258 17.83 17.68 -13.61
N ARG A 259 18.32 17.74 -14.86
CA ARG A 259 18.99 16.61 -15.54
C ARG A 259 20.30 16.19 -14.88
N SER A 260 20.78 16.94 -13.89
CA SER A 260 22.04 16.67 -13.19
C SER A 260 21.93 15.66 -12.02
N ALA A 261 20.75 15.11 -11.75
CA ALA A 261 20.48 14.32 -10.54
C ALA A 261 20.60 12.80 -10.72
N ASP A 262 21.03 12.30 -11.88
CA ASP A 262 20.93 10.87 -12.24
C ASP A 262 22.12 10.00 -11.76
N ASP A 263 23.16 10.59 -11.20
CA ASP A 263 24.43 9.91 -10.83
C ASP A 263 24.67 9.81 -9.30
N ARG A 264 23.63 9.81 -8.47
CA ARG A 264 23.87 9.68 -7.03
C ARG A 264 23.93 8.22 -6.58
N PRO A 265 24.84 7.90 -5.65
CA PRO A 265 24.95 6.55 -5.06
C PRO A 265 23.60 6.17 -4.39
N VAL A 266 23.30 4.88 -4.43
CA VAL A 266 22.13 4.28 -3.78
C VAL A 266 22.15 4.66 -2.30
N ASP A 267 21.11 5.34 -1.82
CA ASP A 267 21.02 5.73 -0.42
C ASP A 267 20.95 4.48 0.48
N LEU A 268 21.72 4.47 1.58
CA LEU A 268 21.81 3.32 2.52
C LEU A 268 20.43 2.85 2.99
N TRP A 269 19.47 3.74 3.17
CA TRP A 269 18.12 3.37 3.59
C TRP A 269 17.40 2.49 2.56
N GLN A 270 17.71 2.63 1.26
CA GLN A 270 17.12 1.80 0.20
C GLN A 270 17.60 0.34 0.29
N ILE A 271 18.84 0.13 0.73
CA ILE A 271 19.39 -1.19 0.99
C ILE A 271 18.77 -1.79 2.26
N ALA A 272 18.46 -0.95 3.24
CA ALA A 272 17.95 -1.38 4.54
C ALA A 272 16.47 -1.83 4.52
N LEU A 273 15.67 -1.52 3.49
CA LEU A 273 14.24 -1.81 3.47
C LEU A 273 13.87 -3.30 3.63
N PRO A 274 14.50 -4.28 2.92
CA PRO A 274 14.22 -5.70 3.17
C PRO A 274 14.59 -6.12 4.59
N TRP A 275 15.69 -5.58 5.13
CA TRP A 275 16.11 -5.81 6.50
C TRP A 275 15.10 -5.24 7.51
N ALA A 276 14.59 -4.04 7.26
CA ALA A 276 13.56 -3.44 8.11
C ALA A 276 12.30 -4.32 8.17
N ALA A 277 11.85 -4.86 7.03
CA ALA A 277 10.73 -5.78 6.99
C ALA A 277 11.01 -7.06 7.81
N VAL A 278 12.19 -7.66 7.67
CA VAL A 278 12.62 -8.84 8.44
C VAL A 278 12.72 -8.53 9.93
N LEU A 279 13.25 -7.37 10.30
CA LEU A 279 13.32 -6.94 11.71
C LEU A 279 11.92 -6.72 12.31
N THR A 280 10.98 -6.21 11.52
CA THR A 280 9.58 -6.06 11.95
C THR A 280 8.94 -7.42 12.21
N ALA A 281 9.16 -8.39 11.32
CA ALA A 281 8.70 -9.77 11.53
C ALA A 281 9.34 -10.41 12.78
N GLY A 282 10.65 -10.20 12.99
CA GLY A 282 11.35 -10.65 14.20
C GLY A 282 10.82 -10.01 15.49
N ALA A 283 10.52 -8.72 15.46
CA ALA A 283 9.90 -8.02 16.58
C ALA A 283 8.47 -8.55 16.85
N SER A 284 7.70 -8.86 15.80
CA SER A 284 6.38 -9.48 15.92
C SER A 284 6.47 -10.88 16.56
N ALA A 285 7.43 -11.69 16.14
CA ALA A 285 7.68 -13.01 16.73
C ALA A 285 8.04 -12.89 18.22
N LEU A 286 8.95 -11.97 18.56
CA LEU A 286 9.33 -11.70 19.95
C LEU A 286 8.11 -11.28 20.79
N PHE A 287 7.27 -10.40 20.26
CA PHE A 287 6.07 -9.93 20.93
C PHE A 287 5.09 -11.09 21.21
N VAL A 288 4.87 -12.00 20.25
CA VAL A 288 4.04 -13.21 20.43
C VAL A 288 4.60 -14.08 21.54
N VAL A 289 5.92 -14.34 21.54
CA VAL A 289 6.59 -15.14 22.57
C VAL A 289 6.53 -14.49 23.95
N LEU A 290 6.74 -13.18 24.05
CA LEU A 290 6.64 -12.43 25.31
C LEU A 290 5.22 -12.45 25.92
N ARG A 291 4.19 -12.65 25.07
CA ARG A 291 2.81 -12.87 25.52
C ARG A 291 2.53 -14.31 25.94
N GLY A 292 3.55 -15.18 25.96
CA GLY A 292 3.40 -16.60 26.32
C GLY A 292 2.77 -17.46 25.22
N GLN A 293 2.61 -16.91 24.03
CA GLN A 293 2.12 -17.63 22.86
C GLN A 293 3.29 -18.28 22.12
N ARG A 294 3.02 -19.34 21.36
CA ARG A 294 4.02 -19.97 20.47
C ARG A 294 3.73 -19.61 19.04
N THR A 295 4.77 -19.45 18.24
CA THR A 295 4.64 -19.39 16.78
C THR A 295 4.14 -20.72 16.27
N ASP A 296 3.23 -20.68 15.32
CA ASP A 296 2.70 -21.88 14.66
C ASP A 296 3.65 -22.38 13.55
N ASP A 297 3.32 -23.54 12.97
CA ASP A 297 4.12 -24.14 11.90
C ASP A 297 4.17 -23.25 10.66
N PHE A 298 3.08 -22.55 10.34
CA PHE A 298 3.03 -21.62 9.20
C PHE A 298 3.98 -20.44 9.39
N GLN A 299 3.96 -19.80 10.55
CA GLN A 299 4.90 -18.75 10.91
C GLN A 299 6.36 -19.25 10.85
N THR A 300 6.61 -20.45 11.31
CA THR A 300 7.96 -21.05 11.26
C THR A 300 8.42 -21.22 9.81
N VAL A 301 7.56 -21.73 8.92
CA VAL A 301 7.86 -21.85 7.49
C VAL A 301 8.13 -20.49 6.87
N LEU A 302 7.30 -19.47 7.14
CA LEU A 302 7.49 -18.12 6.66
C LEU A 302 8.84 -17.53 7.12
N ALA A 303 9.20 -17.72 8.40
CA ALA A 303 10.45 -17.21 8.95
C ALA A 303 11.67 -17.85 8.28
N VAL A 304 11.68 -19.18 8.12
CA VAL A 304 12.77 -19.91 7.46
C VAL A 304 12.88 -19.49 5.99
N ALA A 305 11.78 -19.41 5.27
CA ALA A 305 11.75 -18.97 3.87
C ALA A 305 12.29 -17.53 3.73
N MET A 306 11.83 -16.61 4.57
CA MET A 306 12.25 -15.22 4.57
C MET A 306 13.75 -15.05 4.80
N VAL A 307 14.30 -15.71 5.84
CA VAL A 307 15.73 -15.65 6.14
C VAL A 307 16.57 -16.28 5.03
N SER A 308 16.10 -17.39 4.45
CA SER A 308 16.77 -18.06 3.34
C SER A 308 16.83 -17.17 2.09
N LEU A 309 15.72 -16.53 1.74
CA LEU A 309 15.65 -15.61 0.59
C LEU A 309 16.54 -14.39 0.79
N LEU A 310 16.54 -13.82 2.00
CA LEU A 310 17.43 -12.71 2.34
C LEU A 310 18.90 -13.10 2.20
N ALA A 311 19.29 -14.28 2.70
CA ALA A 311 20.65 -14.78 2.57
C ALA A 311 21.04 -15.01 1.09
N ILE A 312 20.12 -15.52 0.26
CA ILE A 312 20.37 -15.70 -1.17
C ILE A 312 20.52 -14.33 -1.86
N SER A 313 19.64 -13.36 -1.56
CA SER A 313 19.66 -12.03 -2.17
C SER A 313 20.92 -11.24 -1.79
N GLU A 314 21.28 -11.23 -0.51
CA GLU A 314 22.33 -10.36 0.03
C GLU A 314 23.72 -11.00 0.03
N VAL A 315 23.83 -12.32 -0.01
CA VAL A 315 25.11 -13.04 0.07
C VAL A 315 25.40 -13.85 -1.18
N ALA A 316 24.49 -14.76 -1.57
CA ALA A 316 24.78 -15.72 -2.63
C ALA A 316 24.86 -15.06 -4.02
N ILE A 317 23.97 -14.14 -4.35
CA ILE A 317 23.98 -13.46 -5.66
C ILE A 317 25.20 -12.54 -5.81
N PRO A 318 25.54 -11.64 -4.86
CA PRO A 318 26.74 -10.83 -4.96
C PRO A 318 28.01 -11.68 -5.07
N TRP A 319 28.13 -12.72 -4.23
CA TRP A 319 29.27 -13.64 -4.30
C TRP A 319 29.39 -14.32 -5.67
N TRP A 320 28.29 -14.80 -6.25
CA TRP A 320 28.28 -15.44 -7.56
C TRP A 320 28.65 -14.45 -8.70
N VAL A 321 28.20 -13.19 -8.62
CA VAL A 321 28.55 -12.15 -9.58
C VAL A 321 30.04 -11.82 -9.53
N THR A 322 30.60 -11.64 -8.34
CA THR A 322 32.03 -11.36 -8.15
C THR A 322 32.89 -12.54 -8.58
N TRP A 323 32.48 -13.77 -8.25
CA TRP A 323 33.21 -14.99 -8.66
C TRP A 323 33.24 -15.17 -10.19
N ARG A 324 32.11 -14.88 -10.89
CA ARG A 324 32.10 -14.92 -12.36
C ARG A 324 32.90 -13.83 -13.04
N ALA A 325 32.98 -12.64 -12.43
CA ALA A 325 33.73 -11.53 -12.99
C ALA A 325 35.25 -11.78 -13.00
N GLY A 326 35.71 -12.70 -12.17
CA GLY A 326 37.14 -12.96 -12.00
C GLY A 326 37.89 -11.77 -11.39
N PRO A 327 39.20 -11.89 -11.11
CA PRO A 327 40.00 -10.74 -10.67
C PRO A 327 40.12 -9.74 -11.82
N SER A 328 39.33 -8.65 -11.76
CA SER A 328 39.43 -7.55 -12.74
C SER A 328 40.67 -6.73 -12.46
N SER A 329 41.48 -6.50 -13.49
CA SER A 329 42.61 -5.58 -13.45
C SER A 329 42.20 -4.11 -13.54
N ASP A 330 40.86 -3.81 -13.56
CA ASP A 330 40.36 -2.48 -13.74
C ASP A 330 39.78 -1.92 -12.42
N PRO A 331 40.39 -0.86 -11.83
CA PRO A 331 39.93 -0.26 -10.58
C PRO A 331 38.56 0.43 -10.67
N HIS A 332 37.99 0.60 -11.87
CA HIS A 332 36.68 1.19 -12.07
C HIS A 332 35.51 0.18 -11.97
N TYR A 333 35.80 -1.12 -11.93
CA TYR A 333 34.78 -2.17 -11.86
C TYR A 333 34.15 -2.31 -10.46
N ASP A 334 34.93 -2.01 -9.41
CA ASP A 334 34.49 -2.09 -8.01
C ASP A 334 33.47 -1.03 -7.59
N ARG A 335 33.21 -0.04 -8.45
CA ARG A 335 32.22 1.03 -8.17
C ARG A 335 30.82 0.75 -8.73
N ALA A 336 30.64 -0.36 -9.44
CA ALA A 336 29.38 -0.73 -10.08
C ALA A 336 28.61 -1.87 -9.38
N LEU A 337 29.20 -2.45 -8.32
CA LEU A 337 28.59 -3.41 -7.41
C LEU A 337 28.05 -2.71 -6.16
#